data_67dd3be7c2bf4b193e95d822d6dd2f2b
#
_entry.id   67dd3be7c2bf4b193e95d822d6dd2f2b
#
_cell.length_a   1.000
_cell.length_b   1.000
_cell.length_c   1.000
_cell.angle_alpha   90.00
_cell.angle_beta   90.00
_cell.angle_gamma   90.00
#
_symmetry.space_group_name_H-M   'P 1'
#
loop_
_entity.id
_entity.type
_entity.pdbx_description
1 polymer ?
#
loop_
_entity_poly.entity_id
_entity_poly.type
_entity_poly.pdbx_seq_one_letter_code
_entity_poly.pdbx_strand_id
1 'polypeptide(L)'
;MLRYGFSTTNGFFLFMQKNNVNSRFTAPLEWQPELFAEPGLFSALADIFPLAEQTDFPSPELLTLWLHRYTALKNWSFVDSTVLDQDGRYYEDFIYQSQQIPMRANNWHDFFGALIWCLFPQSKKLMNQLHMAQIQQFGNKERSKVRHKLTLLDECGVLLCIKPSQRYLLDLLRDQQWIQAFYQHKAQWKTLTPLMFGHANYEMATKPFIGLTGKLWCIELPEHTALPEGIKGYNFVDELLAKQLVCTELLLDNQQLSPLPLLGVPGWYKEQGLAFYADTSYFRPKRQT
;
A
#
# COMPACT_ATOMS: atom_id res chain seq x y z
N MET A 1 27.71 -9.47 28.22
CA MET A 1 27.17 -10.23 27.05
C MET A 1 25.85 -9.57 26.67
N LEU A 2 25.90 -8.58 25.79
CA LEU A 2 24.73 -7.78 25.36
C LEU A 2 24.12 -8.49 24.14
N ARG A 3 22.90 -9.02 24.29
CA ARG A 3 22.11 -9.56 23.18
C ARG A 3 21.39 -8.39 22.50
N TYR A 4 21.82 -8.05 21.32
CA TYR A 4 21.07 -7.16 20.42
C TYR A 4 19.90 -7.92 19.82
N GLY A 5 18.67 -7.58 20.23
CA GLY A 5 17.45 -8.02 19.58
C GLY A 5 17.29 -7.26 18.27
N PHE A 6 17.41 -7.95 17.14
CA PHE A 6 17.14 -7.38 15.83
C PHE A 6 15.63 -7.43 15.55
N SER A 7 14.96 -6.28 15.66
CA SER A 7 13.61 -6.09 15.15
C SER A 7 13.66 -6.15 13.62
N THR A 8 13.00 -7.12 13.00
CA THR A 8 13.05 -7.42 11.56
C THR A 8 12.33 -6.40 10.67
N THR A 9 11.52 -5.50 11.23
CA THR A 9 10.94 -4.34 10.55
C THR A 9 12.01 -3.28 10.19
N ASN A 10 13.14 -3.23 10.90
CA ASN A 10 14.22 -2.30 10.62
C ASN A 10 14.97 -2.56 9.30
N GLY A 11 14.86 -3.73 8.71
CA GLY A 11 15.63 -4.07 7.50
C GLY A 11 15.20 -3.32 6.24
N PHE A 12 13.90 -3.05 6.07
CA PHE A 12 13.41 -2.30 4.91
C PHE A 12 13.55 -0.78 5.14
N PHE A 13 13.28 -0.32 6.34
CA PHE A 13 13.54 1.08 6.75
C PHE A 13 15.03 1.44 6.59
N LEU A 14 15.95 0.53 6.95
CA LEU A 14 17.40 0.69 6.73
C LEU A 14 17.77 0.68 5.23
N PHE A 15 17.05 -0.05 4.38
CA PHE A 15 17.28 -0.03 2.94
C PHE A 15 16.86 1.30 2.30
N MET A 16 15.74 1.87 2.73
CA MET A 16 15.29 3.21 2.34
C MET A 16 16.24 4.30 2.88
N GLN A 17 16.77 4.16 4.11
CA GLN A 17 17.75 5.10 4.70
C GLN A 17 19.05 5.18 3.90
N LYS A 18 19.51 4.09 3.27
CA LYS A 18 20.74 4.12 2.44
C LYS A 18 20.62 4.98 1.18
N ASN A 19 19.41 5.35 0.75
CA ASN A 19 19.17 6.12 -0.47
C ASN A 19 18.83 7.61 -0.24
N ASN A 20 19.22 8.22 0.88
CA ASN A 20 19.08 9.66 1.16
C ASN A 20 17.64 10.25 1.08
N VAL A 21 16.60 9.43 0.98
CA VAL A 21 15.20 9.88 0.88
C VAL A 21 14.57 10.04 2.26
N ASN A 22 15.03 9.29 3.26
CA ASN A 22 14.39 9.18 4.58
C ASN A 22 14.76 10.25 5.61
N SER A 23 15.67 11.18 5.33
CA SER A 23 15.92 12.28 6.27
C SER A 23 14.79 13.34 6.28
N ARG A 24 13.76 13.17 5.45
CA ARG A 24 12.69 14.17 5.23
C ARG A 24 11.34 13.80 5.83
N PHE A 25 11.13 12.56 6.25
CA PHE A 25 9.85 12.12 6.77
C PHE A 25 9.96 11.60 8.21
N THR A 26 9.08 12.13 9.05
CA THR A 26 8.79 11.59 10.38
C THR A 26 7.28 11.64 10.57
N ALA A 27 6.65 10.51 10.80
CA ALA A 27 5.22 10.41 11.05
C ALA A 27 4.82 11.26 12.25
N PRO A 28 3.59 11.81 12.30
CA PRO A 28 3.04 12.42 13.50
C PRO A 28 3.05 11.43 14.66
N LEU A 29 3.29 11.90 15.86
CA LEU A 29 3.27 11.05 17.06
C LEU A 29 1.83 10.79 17.53
N GLU A 30 0.94 11.75 17.29
CA GLU A 30 -0.44 11.74 17.76
C GLU A 30 -1.39 11.44 16.62
N TRP A 31 -2.59 11.02 16.97
CA TRP A 31 -3.70 10.83 16.05
C TRP A 31 -4.12 12.18 15.43
N GLN A 32 -4.42 12.18 14.15
CA GLN A 32 -4.81 13.37 13.38
C GLN A 32 -6.11 13.11 12.63
N PRO A 33 -7.27 13.26 13.27
CA PRO A 33 -8.58 13.01 12.63
C PRO A 33 -8.85 13.92 11.42
N GLU A 34 -8.23 15.11 11.37
CA GLU A 34 -8.35 16.06 10.26
C GLU A 34 -7.85 15.50 8.92
N LEU A 35 -6.91 14.54 8.93
CA LEU A 35 -6.46 13.85 7.72
C LEU A 35 -7.61 13.13 6.98
N PHE A 36 -8.62 12.71 7.71
CA PHE A 36 -9.75 11.93 7.22
C PHE A 36 -11.01 12.78 6.99
N ALA A 37 -11.00 14.04 7.41
CA ALA A 37 -12.11 14.96 7.22
C ALA A 37 -12.03 15.70 5.88
N GLU A 38 -10.85 15.84 5.31
CA GLU A 38 -10.60 16.61 4.10
C GLU A 38 -10.63 15.72 2.84
N PRO A 39 -11.17 16.24 1.70
CA PRO A 39 -11.07 15.54 0.42
C PRO A 39 -9.63 15.33 0.01
N GLY A 40 -9.29 14.13 -0.45
CA GLY A 40 -7.93 13.81 -0.91
C GLY A 40 -7.60 12.34 -0.86
N LEU A 41 -6.34 12.05 -0.64
CA LEU A 41 -5.78 10.70 -0.65
C LEU A 41 -6.45 9.75 0.38
N PHE A 42 -6.86 10.27 1.54
CA PHE A 42 -7.47 9.48 2.61
C PHE A 42 -8.98 9.33 2.50
N SER A 43 -9.66 10.04 1.58
CA SER A 43 -11.13 10.03 1.47
C SER A 43 -11.69 8.62 1.32
N ALA A 44 -11.05 7.78 0.51
CA ALA A 44 -11.50 6.41 0.27
C ALA A 44 -11.45 5.52 1.54
N LEU A 45 -10.59 5.84 2.52
CA LEU A 45 -10.59 5.19 3.83
C LEU A 45 -11.71 5.75 4.73
N ALA A 46 -11.90 7.07 4.71
CA ALA A 46 -12.90 7.75 5.51
C ALA A 46 -14.33 7.36 5.10
N ASP A 47 -14.55 7.04 3.82
CA ASP A 47 -15.85 6.54 3.32
C ASP A 47 -16.23 5.15 3.87
N ILE A 48 -15.28 4.40 4.40
CA ILE A 48 -15.49 3.02 4.90
C ILE A 48 -15.37 2.96 6.42
N PHE A 49 -14.37 3.64 6.99
CA PHE A 49 -14.08 3.60 8.40
C PHE A 49 -14.37 4.97 9.05
N PRO A 50 -14.96 5.01 10.26
CA PRO A 50 -15.27 6.25 10.96
C PRO A 50 -14.01 6.89 11.58
N LEU A 51 -13.03 7.22 10.73
CA LEU A 51 -11.69 7.67 11.17
C LEU A 51 -11.69 9.10 11.70
N ALA A 52 -12.48 9.99 11.11
CA ALA A 52 -12.60 11.36 11.57
C ALA A 52 -13.29 11.49 12.95
N GLU A 53 -14.02 10.44 13.36
CA GLU A 53 -14.72 10.39 14.65
C GLU A 53 -13.81 9.84 15.78
N GLN A 54 -12.66 9.27 15.44
CA GLN A 54 -11.73 8.73 16.44
C GLN A 54 -10.95 9.88 17.09
N THR A 55 -10.82 9.81 18.40
CA THR A 55 -10.05 10.77 19.19
C THR A 55 -8.61 10.30 19.44
N ASP A 56 -8.31 9.03 19.14
CA ASP A 56 -7.02 8.40 19.35
C ASP A 56 -6.82 7.29 18.32
N PHE A 57 -5.64 6.69 18.26
CA PHE A 57 -5.39 5.52 17.43
C PHE A 57 -6.37 4.40 17.75
N PRO A 58 -7.04 3.81 16.73
CA PRO A 58 -7.87 2.63 16.92
C PRO A 58 -7.09 1.48 17.55
N SER A 59 -7.64 0.90 18.60
CA SER A 59 -7.00 -0.24 19.31
C SER A 59 -7.01 -1.51 18.45
N PRO A 60 -6.16 -2.52 18.77
CA PRO A 60 -6.19 -3.82 18.13
C PRO A 60 -7.58 -4.48 18.16
N GLU A 61 -8.33 -4.31 19.25
CA GLU A 61 -9.69 -4.85 19.41
C GLU A 61 -10.67 -4.18 18.46
N LEU A 62 -10.64 -2.84 18.35
CA LEU A 62 -11.48 -2.09 17.42
C LEU A 62 -11.16 -2.45 15.96
N LEU A 63 -9.89 -2.54 15.61
CA LEU A 63 -9.45 -2.97 14.29
C LEU A 63 -9.87 -4.42 13.98
N THR A 64 -9.84 -5.31 14.98
CA THR A 64 -10.36 -6.68 14.86
C THR A 64 -11.86 -6.69 14.60
N LEU A 65 -12.63 -5.81 15.25
CA LEU A 65 -14.06 -5.66 14.96
C LEU A 65 -14.29 -5.20 13.52
N TRP A 66 -13.49 -4.27 13.01
CA TRP A 66 -13.58 -3.85 11.59
C TRP A 66 -13.17 -4.99 10.65
N LEU A 67 -12.10 -5.73 10.94
CA LEU A 67 -11.71 -6.91 10.17
C LEU A 67 -12.86 -7.91 10.07
N HIS A 68 -13.51 -8.22 11.19
CA HIS A 68 -14.65 -9.12 11.24
C HIS A 68 -15.88 -8.54 10.54
N ARG A 69 -16.11 -7.24 10.60
CA ARG A 69 -17.24 -6.59 9.94
C ARG A 69 -17.12 -6.66 8.41
N TYR A 70 -15.95 -6.37 7.87
CA TYR A 70 -15.74 -6.16 6.44
C TYR A 70 -15.20 -7.38 5.68
N THR A 71 -14.75 -8.43 6.40
CA THR A 71 -14.11 -9.61 5.79
C THR A 71 -14.69 -10.94 6.27
N ALA A 72 -14.30 -12.02 5.60
CA ALA A 72 -14.58 -13.38 6.05
C ALA A 72 -13.55 -13.92 7.07
N LEU A 73 -12.57 -13.13 7.49
CA LEU A 73 -11.47 -13.54 8.37
C LEU A 73 -11.91 -13.56 9.85
N LYS A 74 -12.93 -14.33 10.20
CA LYS A 74 -13.54 -14.34 11.55
C LYS A 74 -12.64 -14.90 12.66
N ASN A 75 -11.65 -15.72 12.30
CA ASN A 75 -10.70 -16.31 13.25
C ASN A 75 -9.39 -15.50 13.33
N TRP A 76 -9.28 -14.42 12.58
CA TRP A 76 -8.10 -13.55 12.55
C TRP A 76 -8.30 -12.38 13.51
N SER A 77 -7.21 -11.89 14.11
CA SER A 77 -7.27 -10.74 15.01
C SER A 77 -6.01 -9.89 14.89
N PHE A 78 -6.13 -8.62 15.23
CA PHE A 78 -4.96 -7.79 15.53
C PHE A 78 -4.60 -7.96 17.00
N VAL A 79 -3.30 -7.97 17.29
CA VAL A 79 -2.76 -8.12 18.65
C VAL A 79 -1.63 -7.13 18.87
N ASP A 80 -1.38 -6.76 20.11
CA ASP A 80 -0.22 -5.95 20.47
C ASP A 80 1.09 -6.65 20.06
N SER A 81 2.07 -5.89 19.58
CA SER A 81 3.35 -6.43 19.11
C SER A 81 4.12 -7.22 20.16
N THR A 82 3.87 -6.95 21.44
CA THR A 82 4.48 -7.70 22.56
C THR A 82 4.13 -9.19 22.54
N VAL A 83 3.00 -9.57 21.92
CA VAL A 83 2.63 -10.98 21.75
C VAL A 83 3.61 -11.67 20.81
N LEU A 84 4.00 -11.03 19.70
CA LEU A 84 5.03 -11.54 18.82
C LEU A 84 6.42 -11.56 19.50
N ASP A 85 6.75 -10.52 20.25
CA ASP A 85 8.03 -10.44 20.98
C ASP A 85 8.19 -11.59 21.98
N GLN A 86 7.10 -11.96 22.67
CA GLN A 86 7.07 -13.10 23.59
C GLN A 86 7.13 -14.46 22.88
N ASP A 87 6.49 -14.56 21.70
CA ASP A 87 6.47 -15.78 20.89
C ASP A 87 7.84 -16.05 20.25
N GLY A 88 8.52 -15.01 19.77
CA GLY A 88 9.86 -15.05 19.21
C GLY A 88 9.96 -15.60 17.78
N ARG A 89 8.86 -15.98 17.15
CA ARG A 89 8.83 -16.40 15.74
C ARG A 89 9.11 -15.20 14.81
N TYR A 90 9.48 -15.51 13.56
CA TYR A 90 9.52 -14.52 12.51
C TYR A 90 8.11 -14.00 12.19
N TYR A 91 7.96 -12.71 11.88
CA TYR A 91 6.68 -12.02 11.69
C TYR A 91 5.71 -12.77 10.75
N GLU A 92 6.17 -13.16 9.56
CA GLU A 92 5.32 -13.86 8.59
C GLU A 92 4.90 -15.25 9.07
N ASP A 93 5.79 -15.96 9.78
CA ASP A 93 5.50 -17.28 10.36
C ASP A 93 4.50 -17.17 11.50
N PHE A 94 4.65 -16.16 12.36
CA PHE A 94 3.69 -15.89 13.42
C PHE A 94 2.28 -15.67 12.85
N ILE A 95 2.12 -14.78 11.86
CA ILE A 95 0.84 -14.51 11.22
C ILE A 95 0.28 -15.79 10.58
N TYR A 96 1.11 -16.53 9.86
CA TYR A 96 0.70 -17.74 9.14
C TYR A 96 0.17 -18.82 10.09
N GLN A 97 0.82 -19.03 11.23
CA GLN A 97 0.49 -20.08 12.19
C GLN A 97 -0.61 -19.69 13.18
N SER A 98 -0.57 -18.44 13.66
CA SER A 98 -1.49 -17.99 14.71
C SER A 98 -2.75 -17.31 14.20
N GLN A 99 -2.75 -16.82 12.94
CA GLN A 99 -3.78 -15.95 12.40
C GLN A 99 -3.93 -14.64 13.20
N GLN A 100 -2.88 -14.23 13.89
CA GLN A 100 -2.79 -12.99 14.64
C GLN A 100 -1.84 -12.03 13.92
N ILE A 101 -2.23 -10.77 13.78
CA ILE A 101 -1.47 -9.73 13.09
C ILE A 101 -0.93 -8.78 14.16
N PRO A 102 0.39 -8.82 14.44
CA PRO A 102 0.98 -7.96 15.46
C PRO A 102 1.01 -6.51 15.02
N MET A 103 0.71 -5.59 15.92
CA MET A 103 0.78 -4.17 15.69
C MET A 103 1.30 -3.41 16.91
N ARG A 104 2.08 -2.39 16.66
CA ARG A 104 2.56 -1.46 17.69
C ARG A 104 1.46 -0.47 18.03
N ALA A 105 1.34 -0.12 19.29
CA ALA A 105 0.44 0.94 19.72
C ALA A 105 0.86 2.31 19.15
N ASN A 106 -0.10 3.14 18.83
CA ASN A 106 0.09 4.53 18.37
C ASN A 106 1.06 4.64 17.18
N ASN A 107 0.94 3.72 16.23
CA ASN A 107 1.85 3.61 15.10
C ASN A 107 1.09 3.68 13.76
N TRP A 108 1.32 4.74 12.99
CA TRP A 108 0.65 4.98 11.71
C TRP A 108 0.87 3.87 10.69
N HIS A 109 2.09 3.33 10.62
CA HIS A 109 2.43 2.25 9.71
C HIS A 109 1.58 1.00 9.95
N ASP A 110 1.55 0.56 11.21
CA ASP A 110 0.83 -0.65 11.61
C ASP A 110 -0.69 -0.41 11.54
N PHE A 111 -1.16 0.80 11.87
CA PHE A 111 -2.54 1.20 11.71
C PHE A 111 -3.00 1.11 10.24
N PHE A 112 -2.27 1.73 9.31
CA PHE A 112 -2.62 1.62 7.90
C PHE A 112 -2.49 0.19 7.39
N GLY A 113 -1.49 -0.56 7.84
CA GLY A 113 -1.37 -2.00 7.57
C GLY A 113 -2.63 -2.77 7.98
N ALA A 114 -3.19 -2.46 9.15
CA ALA A 114 -4.43 -3.07 9.61
C ALA A 114 -5.63 -2.72 8.72
N LEU A 115 -5.75 -1.47 8.26
CA LEU A 115 -6.80 -1.09 7.31
C LEU A 115 -6.66 -1.83 5.97
N ILE A 116 -5.44 -2.03 5.48
CA ILE A 116 -5.21 -2.81 4.25
C ILE A 116 -5.63 -4.27 4.43
N TRP A 117 -5.43 -4.88 5.61
CA TRP A 117 -5.97 -6.20 5.92
C TRP A 117 -7.51 -6.23 5.89
N CYS A 118 -8.17 -5.16 6.32
CA CYS A 118 -9.63 -5.03 6.26
C CYS A 118 -10.16 -4.84 4.82
N LEU A 119 -9.38 -4.19 3.95
CA LEU A 119 -9.79 -3.85 2.58
C LEU A 119 -9.41 -4.93 1.56
N PHE A 120 -8.27 -5.62 1.76
CA PHE A 120 -7.69 -6.59 0.83
C PHE A 120 -7.33 -7.91 1.52
N PRO A 121 -8.30 -8.55 2.22
CA PRO A 121 -8.02 -9.73 3.06
C PRO A 121 -7.49 -10.93 2.27
N GLN A 122 -7.97 -11.15 1.04
CA GLN A 122 -7.56 -12.29 0.22
C GLN A 122 -6.11 -12.10 -0.26
N SER A 123 -5.79 -10.92 -0.76
CA SER A 123 -4.44 -10.57 -1.23
C SER A 123 -3.44 -10.61 -0.07
N LYS A 124 -3.77 -10.02 1.08
CA LYS A 124 -2.89 -10.03 2.26
C LYS A 124 -2.63 -11.45 2.77
N LYS A 125 -3.66 -12.27 2.87
CA LYS A 125 -3.52 -13.68 3.25
C LYS A 125 -2.65 -14.44 2.25
N LEU A 126 -2.88 -14.27 0.95
CA LEU A 126 -2.10 -14.92 -0.10
C LEU A 126 -0.63 -14.45 -0.07
N MET A 127 -0.38 -13.16 0.13
CA MET A 127 0.98 -12.63 0.24
C MET A 127 1.73 -13.27 1.42
N ASN A 128 1.09 -13.41 2.58
CA ASN A 128 1.69 -14.12 3.72
C ASN A 128 1.99 -15.59 3.37
N GLN A 129 1.08 -16.30 2.70
CA GLN A 129 1.32 -17.68 2.22
C GLN A 129 2.49 -17.75 1.24
N LEU A 130 2.58 -16.81 0.29
CA LEU A 130 3.70 -16.74 -0.66
C LEU A 130 5.03 -16.43 0.04
N HIS A 131 5.04 -15.53 1.04
CA HIS A 131 6.22 -15.29 1.87
C HIS A 131 6.67 -16.58 2.56
N MET A 132 5.74 -17.34 3.15
CA MET A 132 6.05 -18.59 3.84
C MET A 132 6.58 -19.67 2.88
N ALA A 133 5.95 -19.82 1.70
CA ALA A 133 6.44 -20.75 0.68
C ALA A 133 7.89 -20.42 0.25
N GLN A 134 8.20 -19.14 0.07
CA GLN A 134 9.57 -18.71 -0.27
C GLN A 134 10.56 -18.91 0.90
N ILE A 135 10.12 -18.70 2.15
CA ILE A 135 10.93 -18.94 3.34
C ILE A 135 11.23 -20.45 3.50
N GLN A 136 10.24 -21.29 3.28
CA GLN A 136 10.43 -22.76 3.32
C GLN A 136 11.40 -23.25 2.24
N GLN A 137 11.36 -22.65 1.06
CA GLN A 137 12.21 -23.05 -0.07
C GLN A 137 13.64 -22.51 0.04
N PHE A 138 13.83 -21.24 0.47
CA PHE A 138 15.13 -20.54 0.40
C PHE A 138 15.67 -20.11 1.77
N GLY A 139 14.92 -20.35 2.84
CA GLY A 139 15.25 -19.84 4.17
C GLY A 139 14.85 -18.38 4.37
N ASN A 140 15.00 -17.91 5.60
CA ASN A 140 14.60 -16.53 5.97
C ASN A 140 15.73 -15.49 5.90
N LYS A 141 17.00 -15.93 5.76
CA LYS A 141 18.18 -15.05 5.80
C LYS A 141 18.28 -14.14 4.58
N GLU A 142 18.03 -14.69 3.40
CA GLU A 142 18.06 -13.95 2.15
C GLU A 142 16.65 -13.82 1.56
N ARG A 143 16.30 -12.59 1.16
CA ARG A 143 15.03 -12.36 0.49
C ARG A 143 15.13 -12.74 -0.98
N SER A 144 14.34 -13.73 -1.42
CA SER A 144 14.17 -14.02 -2.84
C SER A 144 13.62 -12.79 -3.59
N LYS A 145 13.78 -12.76 -4.91
CA LYS A 145 13.21 -11.70 -5.77
C LYS A 145 11.69 -11.57 -5.58
N VAL A 146 10.98 -12.70 -5.44
CA VAL A 146 9.54 -12.73 -5.20
C VAL A 146 9.20 -12.06 -3.86
N ARG A 147 9.86 -12.44 -2.77
CA ARG A 147 9.66 -11.81 -1.45
C ARG A 147 9.93 -10.31 -1.47
N HIS A 148 10.98 -9.88 -2.19
CA HIS A 148 11.29 -8.46 -2.33
C HIS A 148 10.16 -7.71 -3.04
N LYS A 149 9.62 -8.28 -4.14
CA LYS A 149 8.52 -7.66 -4.90
C LYS A 149 7.20 -7.65 -4.12
N LEU A 150 6.88 -8.72 -3.38
CA LEU A 150 5.73 -8.78 -2.47
C LEU A 150 5.82 -7.66 -1.41
N THR A 151 6.97 -7.54 -0.74
CA THR A 151 7.19 -6.45 0.23
C THR A 151 7.05 -5.08 -0.42
N LEU A 152 7.58 -4.89 -1.64
CA LEU A 152 7.49 -3.61 -2.34
C LEU A 152 6.04 -3.25 -2.70
N LEU A 153 5.22 -4.23 -3.07
CA LEU A 153 3.78 -4.05 -3.29
C LEU A 153 3.07 -3.71 -1.98
N ASP A 154 3.36 -4.44 -0.90
CA ASP A 154 2.74 -4.26 0.41
C ASP A 154 3.02 -2.88 1.03
N GLU A 155 4.24 -2.39 0.84
CA GLU A 155 4.68 -1.10 1.40
C GLU A 155 4.28 0.09 0.51
N CYS A 156 4.41 -0.06 -0.81
CA CYS A 156 4.36 1.07 -1.74
C CYS A 156 3.36 0.90 -2.88
N GLY A 157 2.56 -0.17 -2.92
CA GLY A 157 1.66 -0.48 -4.01
C GLY A 157 0.55 0.55 -4.22
N VAL A 158 0.29 0.88 -5.48
CA VAL A 158 -0.91 1.60 -5.92
C VAL A 158 -1.56 0.79 -7.03
N LEU A 159 -2.76 0.32 -6.76
CA LEU A 159 -3.56 -0.42 -7.72
C LEU A 159 -4.28 0.56 -8.62
N LEU A 160 -4.07 0.47 -9.91
CA LEU A 160 -4.78 1.27 -10.89
C LEU A 160 -5.74 0.36 -11.67
N CYS A 161 -7.03 0.53 -11.41
CA CYS A 161 -8.09 -0.17 -12.13
C CYS A 161 -8.37 0.56 -13.44
N ILE A 162 -8.15 -0.12 -14.58
CA ILE A 162 -8.33 0.43 -15.92
C ILE A 162 -9.13 -0.50 -16.81
N LYS A 163 -9.76 0.06 -17.84
CA LYS A 163 -10.41 -0.68 -18.92
C LYS A 163 -9.47 -0.77 -20.14
N PRO A 164 -9.68 -1.74 -21.05
CA PRO A 164 -8.88 -1.85 -22.29
C PRO A 164 -8.80 -0.54 -23.08
N SER A 165 -9.90 0.21 -23.19
CA SER A 165 -9.95 1.53 -23.84
C SER A 165 -9.09 2.61 -23.17
N GLN A 166 -8.67 2.39 -21.92
CA GLN A 166 -7.86 3.31 -21.12
C GLN A 166 -6.38 2.90 -21.05
N ARG A 167 -5.98 1.82 -21.74
CA ARG A 167 -4.63 1.27 -21.66
C ARG A 167 -3.55 2.27 -22.05
N TYR A 168 -3.83 3.19 -22.96
CA TYR A 168 -2.91 4.27 -23.32
C TYR A 168 -2.46 5.13 -22.14
N LEU A 169 -3.32 5.32 -21.12
CA LEU A 169 -2.95 6.05 -19.89
C LEU A 169 -1.93 5.26 -19.08
N LEU A 170 -2.06 3.95 -19.00
CA LEU A 170 -1.07 3.08 -18.36
C LEU A 170 0.28 3.18 -19.08
N ASP A 171 0.28 3.19 -20.40
CA ASP A 171 1.49 3.30 -21.21
C ASP A 171 2.16 4.67 -20.98
N LEU A 172 1.40 5.76 -20.95
CA LEU A 172 1.92 7.09 -20.60
C LEU A 172 2.55 7.12 -19.20
N LEU A 173 1.93 6.47 -18.19
CA LEU A 173 2.47 6.37 -16.84
C LEU A 173 3.78 5.55 -16.80
N ARG A 174 3.82 4.42 -17.49
CA ARG A 174 5.01 3.56 -17.61
C ARG A 174 6.16 4.22 -18.37
N ASP A 175 5.81 5.06 -19.34
CA ASP A 175 6.77 5.86 -20.10
C ASP A 175 7.12 7.19 -19.42
N GLN A 176 6.58 7.41 -18.21
CA GLN A 176 6.84 8.59 -17.38
C GLN A 176 6.51 9.90 -18.11
N GLN A 177 5.47 9.87 -18.96
CA GLN A 177 4.92 11.02 -19.67
C GLN A 177 3.93 11.77 -18.75
N TRP A 178 4.45 12.29 -17.64
CA TRP A 178 3.64 12.76 -16.50
C TRP A 178 2.68 13.89 -16.85
N ILE A 179 3.13 14.89 -17.64
CA ILE A 179 2.27 16.00 -18.06
C ILE A 179 1.10 15.47 -18.90
N GLN A 180 1.37 14.53 -19.82
CA GLN A 180 0.31 13.92 -20.63
C GLN A 180 -0.64 13.11 -19.76
N ALA A 181 -0.10 12.19 -18.94
CA ALA A 181 -0.88 11.28 -18.13
C ALA A 181 -1.77 12.01 -17.10
N PHE A 182 -1.23 12.98 -16.37
CA PHE A 182 -1.93 13.59 -15.24
C PHE A 182 -2.64 14.90 -15.59
N TYR A 183 -2.04 15.74 -16.45
CA TYR A 183 -2.58 17.06 -16.77
C TYR A 183 -3.41 17.08 -18.04
N GLN A 184 -2.87 16.63 -19.17
CA GLN A 184 -3.60 16.65 -20.44
C GLN A 184 -4.79 15.68 -20.44
N HIS A 185 -4.62 14.50 -19.84
CA HIS A 185 -5.68 13.49 -19.70
C HIS A 185 -6.39 13.53 -18.33
N LYS A 186 -6.38 14.70 -17.64
CA LYS A 186 -7.00 14.82 -16.30
C LYS A 186 -8.48 14.40 -16.28
N ALA A 187 -9.22 14.68 -17.34
CA ALA A 187 -10.65 14.33 -17.40
C ALA A 187 -10.90 12.80 -17.33
N GLN A 188 -10.00 12.00 -17.88
CA GLN A 188 -10.10 10.54 -17.90
C GLN A 188 -9.92 9.91 -16.52
N TRP A 189 -9.19 10.60 -15.62
CA TRP A 189 -9.00 10.13 -14.24
C TRP A 189 -10.29 10.05 -13.42
N LYS A 190 -11.37 10.73 -13.86
CA LYS A 190 -12.70 10.58 -13.25
C LYS A 190 -13.31 9.19 -13.42
N THR A 191 -12.82 8.44 -14.40
CA THR A 191 -13.28 7.08 -14.71
C THR A 191 -12.24 6.01 -14.35
N LEU A 192 -11.07 6.40 -13.87
CA LEU A 192 -10.06 5.54 -13.30
C LEU A 192 -10.27 5.41 -11.79
N THR A 193 -9.88 4.27 -11.23
CA THR A 193 -9.93 4.06 -9.79
C THR A 193 -8.54 3.71 -9.28
N PRO A 194 -7.76 4.72 -8.87
CA PRO A 194 -6.52 4.48 -8.16
C PRO A 194 -6.82 4.13 -6.70
N LEU A 195 -6.35 2.96 -6.24
CA LEU A 195 -6.48 2.50 -4.86
C LEU A 195 -5.08 2.34 -4.26
N MET A 196 -4.81 3.00 -3.16
CA MET A 196 -3.56 2.78 -2.44
C MET A 196 -3.64 1.46 -1.68
N PHE A 197 -2.70 0.57 -1.95
CA PHE A 197 -2.50 -0.70 -1.25
C PHE A 197 -1.33 -0.60 -0.27
N GLY A 198 -0.32 0.18 -0.62
CA GLY A 198 0.90 0.36 0.15
C GLY A 198 0.68 1.13 1.45
N HIS A 199 0.75 0.44 2.58
CA HIS A 199 0.51 1.04 3.89
C HIS A 199 1.60 2.03 4.31
N ALA A 200 2.87 1.83 3.92
CA ALA A 200 3.92 2.82 4.15
C ALA A 200 3.70 4.11 3.36
N ASN A 201 3.09 4.05 2.18
CA ASN A 201 2.71 5.24 1.44
C ASN A 201 1.62 6.05 2.15
N TYR A 202 0.64 5.39 2.78
CA TYR A 202 -0.35 6.07 3.62
C TYR A 202 0.31 6.75 4.82
N GLU A 203 1.22 6.05 5.51
CA GLU A 203 1.98 6.64 6.60
C GLU A 203 2.74 7.89 6.12
N MET A 204 3.51 7.79 5.03
CA MET A 204 4.24 8.93 4.48
C MET A 204 3.33 10.07 4.00
N ALA A 205 2.12 9.76 3.56
CA ALA A 205 1.14 10.75 3.13
C ALA A 205 0.54 11.56 4.29
N THR A 206 0.72 11.15 5.56
CA THR A 206 0.31 11.98 6.71
C THR A 206 1.04 13.33 6.76
N LYS A 207 2.25 13.40 6.20
CA LYS A 207 3.01 14.64 5.96
C LYS A 207 3.59 14.60 4.54
N PRO A 208 2.77 14.88 3.51
CA PRO A 208 3.19 14.72 2.12
C PRO A 208 4.38 15.62 1.77
N PHE A 209 5.30 15.10 0.98
CA PHE A 209 6.50 15.80 0.54
C PHE A 209 6.79 15.54 -0.93
N ILE A 210 7.44 16.50 -1.59
CA ILE A 210 7.90 16.34 -2.98
C ILE A 210 8.93 15.21 -3.04
N GLY A 211 8.62 14.19 -3.85
CA GLY A 211 9.38 12.95 -3.94
C GLY A 211 8.62 11.70 -3.47
N LEU A 212 7.43 11.86 -2.83
CA LEU A 212 6.59 10.75 -2.39
C LEU A 212 6.12 9.94 -3.61
N THR A 213 6.60 8.68 -3.70
CA THR A 213 6.44 7.85 -4.89
C THR A 213 5.97 6.44 -4.50
N GLY A 214 4.88 6.01 -5.12
CA GLY A 214 4.36 4.65 -5.02
C GLY A 214 4.87 3.73 -6.13
N LYS A 215 4.32 2.52 -6.16
CA LYS A 215 4.59 1.45 -7.12
C LYS A 215 3.30 1.04 -7.79
N LEU A 216 3.19 1.35 -9.07
CA LEU A 216 2.00 1.11 -9.87
C LEU A 216 1.81 -0.39 -10.17
N TRP A 217 0.63 -0.90 -9.82
CA TRP A 217 0.16 -2.22 -10.20
C TRP A 217 -1.16 -2.09 -10.97
N CYS A 218 -1.21 -2.65 -12.16
CA CYS A 218 -2.39 -2.55 -13.02
C CYS A 218 -3.39 -3.69 -12.75
N ILE A 219 -4.65 -3.32 -12.54
CA ILE A 219 -5.80 -4.23 -12.50
C ILE A 219 -6.66 -3.93 -13.74
N GLU A 220 -6.63 -4.81 -14.73
CA GLU A 220 -7.46 -4.66 -15.92
C GLU A 220 -8.88 -5.15 -15.67
N LEU A 221 -9.85 -4.28 -15.93
CA LEU A 221 -11.29 -4.54 -15.80
C LEU A 221 -11.89 -4.79 -17.17
N PRO A 222 -12.92 -5.64 -17.30
CA PRO A 222 -13.69 -5.72 -18.55
C PRO A 222 -14.28 -4.34 -18.92
N GLU A 223 -14.41 -4.04 -20.22
CA GLU A 223 -14.76 -2.71 -20.73
C GLU A 223 -16.02 -2.12 -20.10
N HIS A 224 -17.04 -2.95 -19.92
CA HIS A 224 -18.34 -2.51 -19.39
C HIS A 224 -18.50 -2.68 -17.86
N THR A 225 -17.43 -3.04 -17.17
CA THR A 225 -17.48 -3.20 -15.71
C THR A 225 -17.49 -1.85 -15.03
N ALA A 226 -18.47 -1.64 -14.16
CA ALA A 226 -18.44 -0.56 -13.14
C ALA A 226 -17.95 -1.16 -11.82
N LEU A 227 -16.98 -0.52 -11.19
CA LEU A 227 -16.59 -0.91 -9.83
C LEU A 227 -17.72 -0.54 -8.86
N PRO A 228 -18.13 -1.45 -7.98
CA PRO A 228 -19.04 -1.13 -6.90
C PRO A 228 -18.43 -0.06 -5.97
N GLU A 229 -19.30 0.73 -5.34
CA GLU A 229 -18.86 1.72 -4.36
C GLU A 229 -18.48 1.08 -3.02
N GLY A 230 -17.64 1.78 -2.26
CA GLY A 230 -17.24 1.43 -0.91
C GLY A 230 -16.55 0.05 -0.82
N ILE A 231 -16.80 -0.66 0.27
CA ILE A 231 -16.14 -1.94 0.56
C ILE A 231 -16.36 -3.02 -0.51
N LYS A 232 -17.48 -2.99 -1.23
CA LYS A 232 -17.74 -3.96 -2.31
C LYS A 232 -16.77 -3.78 -3.47
N GLY A 233 -16.39 -2.55 -3.78
CA GLY A 233 -15.36 -2.26 -4.80
C GLY A 233 -14.01 -2.77 -4.38
N TYR A 234 -13.62 -2.57 -3.12
CA TYR A 234 -12.38 -3.13 -2.58
C TYR A 234 -12.37 -4.66 -2.63
N ASN A 235 -13.44 -5.33 -2.22
CA ASN A 235 -13.55 -6.79 -2.28
C ASN A 235 -13.42 -7.31 -3.73
N PHE A 236 -14.01 -6.61 -4.68
CA PHE A 236 -13.90 -6.97 -6.10
C PHE A 236 -12.46 -6.84 -6.61
N VAL A 237 -11.77 -5.74 -6.27
CA VAL A 237 -10.38 -5.52 -6.66
C VAL A 237 -9.44 -6.49 -5.92
N ASP A 238 -9.71 -6.79 -4.65
CA ASP A 238 -8.96 -7.77 -3.86
C ASP A 238 -8.98 -9.17 -4.49
N GLU A 239 -10.15 -9.61 -4.97
CA GLU A 239 -10.26 -10.89 -5.68
C GLU A 239 -9.43 -10.90 -6.97
N LEU A 240 -9.43 -9.82 -7.75
CA LEU A 240 -8.63 -9.70 -8.96
C LEU A 240 -7.13 -9.66 -8.66
N LEU A 241 -6.73 -8.89 -7.65
CA LEU A 241 -5.33 -8.82 -7.23
C LEU A 241 -4.85 -10.19 -6.73
N ALA A 242 -5.62 -10.87 -5.90
CA ALA A 242 -5.27 -12.20 -5.42
C ALA A 242 -5.10 -13.19 -6.58
N LYS A 243 -5.98 -13.18 -7.59
CA LYS A 243 -5.83 -14.00 -8.80
C LYS A 243 -4.53 -13.69 -9.56
N GLN A 244 -4.15 -12.42 -9.67
CA GLN A 244 -2.89 -12.03 -10.33
C GLN A 244 -1.67 -12.48 -9.51
N LEU A 245 -1.71 -12.38 -8.18
CA LEU A 245 -0.60 -12.74 -7.30
C LEU A 245 -0.30 -14.24 -7.26
N VAL A 246 -1.27 -15.10 -7.60
CA VAL A 246 -1.02 -16.57 -7.78
C VAL A 246 0.04 -16.80 -8.86
N CYS A 247 0.06 -15.96 -9.90
CA CYS A 247 1.10 -16.01 -10.93
C CYS A 247 2.31 -15.18 -10.47
N THR A 248 3.25 -15.80 -9.76
CA THR A 248 4.45 -15.12 -9.23
C THR A 248 5.36 -14.55 -10.34
N GLU A 249 5.22 -14.99 -11.57
CA GLU A 249 5.93 -14.44 -12.73
C GLU A 249 5.55 -12.98 -13.00
N LEU A 250 4.29 -12.60 -12.74
CA LEU A 250 3.85 -11.22 -12.83
C LEU A 250 4.59 -10.29 -11.85
N LEU A 251 4.95 -10.81 -10.66
CA LEU A 251 5.76 -10.06 -9.70
C LEU A 251 7.17 -9.78 -10.23
N LEU A 252 7.69 -10.65 -11.10
CA LEU A 252 9.03 -10.53 -11.66
C LEU A 252 9.07 -9.67 -12.93
N ASP A 253 7.90 -9.36 -13.50
CA ASP A 253 7.82 -8.45 -14.64
C ASP A 253 8.25 -7.03 -14.23
N ASN A 254 9.21 -6.48 -14.95
CA ASN A 254 9.75 -5.13 -14.70
C ASN A 254 8.75 -4.00 -15.03
N GLN A 255 7.71 -4.28 -15.79
CA GLN A 255 6.63 -3.32 -16.07
C GLN A 255 5.66 -3.18 -14.90
N GLN A 256 5.56 -4.21 -14.04
CA GLN A 256 4.85 -4.10 -12.79
C GLN A 256 5.70 -3.36 -11.74
N LEU A 257 5.03 -2.72 -10.80
CA LEU A 257 5.68 -1.92 -9.76
C LEU A 257 6.55 -0.78 -10.33
N SER A 258 6.17 -0.24 -11.49
CA SER A 258 6.77 0.98 -12.02
C SER A 258 6.54 2.17 -11.07
N PRO A 259 7.44 3.18 -11.04
CA PRO A 259 7.26 4.32 -10.15
C PRO A 259 6.00 5.13 -10.51
N LEU A 260 5.29 5.62 -9.49
CA LEU A 260 4.15 6.51 -9.63
C LEU A 260 4.28 7.67 -8.64
N PRO A 261 4.47 8.92 -9.09
CA PRO A 261 4.43 10.09 -8.22
C PRO A 261 3.04 10.25 -7.58
N LEU A 262 2.91 9.99 -6.27
CA LEU A 262 1.61 9.92 -5.59
C LEU A 262 0.87 11.26 -5.62
N LEU A 263 1.58 12.36 -5.37
CA LEU A 263 0.99 13.68 -5.40
C LEU A 263 0.58 14.13 -6.81
N GLY A 264 0.99 13.37 -7.84
CA GLY A 264 0.58 13.58 -9.23
C GLY A 264 -0.80 13.02 -9.53
N VAL A 265 -1.26 12.02 -8.78
CA VAL A 265 -2.59 11.43 -9.01
C VAL A 265 -3.66 12.49 -8.82
N PRO A 266 -4.50 12.77 -9.83
CA PRO A 266 -5.50 13.83 -9.76
C PRO A 266 -6.43 13.68 -8.55
N GLY A 267 -6.53 14.76 -7.76
CA GLY A 267 -7.33 14.80 -6.53
C GLY A 267 -6.60 14.34 -5.26
N TRP A 268 -5.38 13.81 -5.34
CA TRP A 268 -4.63 13.39 -4.14
C TRP A 268 -3.77 14.51 -3.54
N TYR A 269 -3.62 15.62 -4.24
CA TYR A 269 -2.88 16.79 -3.78
C TYR A 269 -3.55 18.09 -4.21
N LYS A 270 -3.40 19.16 -3.41
CA LYS A 270 -4.12 20.42 -3.63
C LYS A 270 -3.60 21.20 -4.84
N GLU A 271 -2.29 21.23 -5.05
CA GLU A 271 -1.63 22.09 -6.04
C GLU A 271 -1.23 21.31 -7.30
N GLN A 272 -2.18 21.05 -8.18
CA GLN A 272 -1.98 20.22 -9.38
C GLN A 272 -2.17 21.03 -10.68
N GLY A 273 -1.37 22.11 -10.84
CA GLY A 273 -1.29 22.89 -12.08
C GLY A 273 -0.20 22.40 -13.03
N LEU A 274 -0.13 22.97 -14.26
CA LEU A 274 0.88 22.61 -15.25
C LEU A 274 2.32 22.79 -14.72
N ALA A 275 2.58 23.86 -13.98
CA ALA A 275 3.89 24.12 -13.39
C ALA A 275 4.33 23.02 -12.41
N PHE A 276 3.38 22.48 -11.63
CA PHE A 276 3.64 21.37 -10.73
C PHE A 276 4.06 20.11 -11.49
N TYR A 277 3.33 19.72 -12.55
CA TYR A 277 3.67 18.55 -13.35
C TYR A 277 4.91 18.71 -14.21
N ALA A 278 5.35 19.95 -14.45
CA ALA A 278 6.59 20.27 -15.16
C ALA A 278 7.85 20.22 -14.27
N ASP A 279 7.69 20.08 -12.94
CA ASP A 279 8.81 19.98 -12.01
C ASP A 279 9.52 18.61 -12.16
N THR A 280 10.60 18.57 -12.92
CA THR A 280 11.38 17.35 -13.17
C THR A 280 12.17 16.85 -11.96
N SER A 281 12.25 17.61 -10.87
CA SER A 281 12.84 17.13 -9.62
C SER A 281 11.97 16.04 -8.98
N TYR A 282 10.66 16.12 -9.19
CA TYR A 282 9.67 15.15 -8.77
C TYR A 282 9.19 14.26 -9.93
N PHE A 283 8.73 14.85 -11.01
CA PHE A 283 8.20 14.18 -12.19
C PHE A 283 9.34 13.82 -13.16
N ARG A 284 10.22 12.95 -12.70
CA ARG A 284 11.42 12.57 -13.46
C ARG A 284 11.05 11.88 -14.76
N PRO A 285 11.64 12.27 -15.89
CA PRO A 285 11.43 11.57 -17.14
C PRO A 285 12.07 10.17 -17.10
N LYS A 286 11.58 9.28 -17.97
CA LYS A 286 12.15 7.95 -18.15
C LYS A 286 13.63 8.08 -18.55
N ARG A 287 14.48 7.33 -17.88
CA ARG A 287 15.91 7.29 -18.26
C ARG A 287 16.02 6.68 -19.65
N GLN A 288 16.74 7.35 -20.53
CA GLN A 288 17.16 6.76 -21.80
C GLN A 288 18.21 5.70 -21.47
N THR A 289 17.91 4.44 -21.82
CA THR A 289 18.81 3.29 -21.71
C THR A 289 19.65 3.19 -22.95
#